data_e94882ecc6c2bb6e32f92840a9c19764
#
_entry.id   e94882ecc6c2bb6e32f92840a9c19764
#
_cell.length_a   1.000
_cell.length_b   1.000
_cell.length_c   1.000
_cell.angle_alpha   90.00
_cell.angle_beta   90.00
_cell.angle_gamma   90.00
#
_symmetry.space_group_name_H-M   'P 1'
#
loop_
_entity.id
_entity.type
_entity.pdbx_description
1 polymer ?
#
loop_
_entity_poly.entity_id
_entity_poly.type
_entity_poly.pdbx_seq_one_letter_code
_entity_poly.pdbx_strand_id
1 'polypeptide(L)'
;MENVDKVIVVGAGPAGMMAAIKAAENGAEVVLLEKMNRPGKKMLITGKGRCNITNVAEKQELIRNIPGNGKFLYSCLKAYDNEDVQLFFQTLGVPTKVERGGRVFPVSDKAADVVDAMVLQLHELGVKLITDARVTEILTEDMESSGSDGPEKAVQKEDSHSQRAVGVKLADGREYQGHSVIVATGGMSYPGTGSTGDGSRWAVRLGHRVVKQLPALVPLETEDEWVKELQGLALKNVRAALLSEGEKISDMFGEMLFTHFGVSGPIVLSLSRQAAQELDKGRFVELELDLKPALTMEQLDARLLRDFEKYQNKEIKNGMRDLLPGRLIEPVLDAAYLKPDRPVHTITREERRKLAEVLKCLPMIISGTRPIAEAIVTAGGVDVKEIDPKTMESKLVKGLYFAGETLDIDGYTGGYNLQAAFSMGAAAGNWSVWNN
;
A
#
# COMPACT_ATOMS: atom_id res chain seq x y z
N MET A 1 -17.46 -23.38 34.91
CA MET A 1 -16.34 -23.22 33.95
C MET A 1 -16.66 -21.92 33.24
N GLU A 2 -15.83 -20.90 33.42
CA GLU A 2 -15.97 -19.67 32.66
C GLU A 2 -15.89 -20.01 31.17
N ASN A 3 -16.82 -19.48 30.40
CA ASN A 3 -16.92 -19.74 28.96
C ASN A 3 -15.78 -18.94 28.30
N VAL A 4 -14.64 -19.55 28.04
CA VAL A 4 -13.49 -18.90 27.43
C VAL A 4 -13.84 -18.61 25.98
N ASP A 5 -13.74 -17.36 25.57
CA ASP A 5 -13.97 -16.96 24.18
C ASP A 5 -12.98 -17.63 23.23
N LYS A 6 -13.50 -18.16 22.12
CA LYS A 6 -12.69 -18.75 21.07
C LYS A 6 -12.64 -17.82 19.87
N VAL A 7 -11.44 -17.41 19.48
CA VAL A 7 -11.20 -16.52 18.34
C VAL A 7 -10.44 -17.27 17.26
N ILE A 8 -11.00 -17.27 16.05
CA ILE A 8 -10.35 -17.83 14.86
C ILE A 8 -9.79 -16.68 14.03
N VAL A 9 -8.48 -16.69 13.80
CA VAL A 9 -7.82 -15.70 12.93
C VAL A 9 -7.38 -16.38 11.64
N VAL A 10 -7.72 -15.80 10.49
CA VAL A 10 -7.39 -16.34 9.17
C VAL A 10 -6.37 -15.44 8.48
N GLY A 11 -5.16 -15.97 8.29
CA GLY A 11 -4.00 -15.31 7.71
C GLY A 11 -3.00 -14.84 8.77
N ALA A 12 -1.79 -15.40 8.75
CA ALA A 12 -0.68 -15.04 9.64
C ALA A 12 0.25 -13.98 9.03
N GLY A 13 -0.34 -12.95 8.43
CA GLY A 13 0.33 -11.69 8.07
C GLY A 13 0.44 -10.74 9.28
N PRO A 14 0.92 -9.50 9.08
CA PRO A 14 1.12 -8.54 10.18
C PRO A 14 -0.17 -8.25 10.96
N ALA A 15 -1.29 -8.05 10.26
CA ALA A 15 -2.58 -7.80 10.88
C ALA A 15 -3.09 -9.01 11.67
N GLY A 16 -3.02 -10.22 11.07
CA GLY A 16 -3.52 -11.42 11.73
C GLY A 16 -2.68 -11.85 12.92
N MET A 17 -1.34 -11.78 12.85
CA MET A 17 -0.48 -12.06 14.00
C MET A 17 -0.73 -11.08 15.14
N MET A 18 -0.86 -9.78 14.85
CA MET A 18 -1.19 -8.77 15.87
C MET A 18 -2.57 -9.02 16.48
N ALA A 19 -3.58 -9.34 15.65
CA ALA A 19 -4.93 -9.65 16.13
C ALA A 19 -4.93 -10.89 17.05
N ALA A 20 -4.21 -11.94 16.67
CA ALA A 20 -4.10 -13.15 17.50
C ALA A 20 -3.40 -12.89 18.83
N ILE A 21 -2.31 -12.09 18.82
CA ILE A 21 -1.61 -11.66 20.05
C ILE A 21 -2.57 -10.90 20.97
N LYS A 22 -3.26 -9.88 20.43
CA LYS A 22 -4.16 -9.04 21.25
C LYS A 22 -5.37 -9.80 21.78
N ALA A 23 -5.96 -10.71 21.00
CA ALA A 23 -7.04 -11.57 21.49
C ALA A 23 -6.57 -12.50 22.61
N ALA A 24 -5.38 -13.10 22.49
CA ALA A 24 -4.82 -13.96 23.51
C ALA A 24 -4.42 -13.19 24.79
N GLU A 25 -3.87 -11.98 24.66
CA GLU A 25 -3.60 -11.08 25.81
C GLU A 25 -4.88 -10.74 26.60
N ASN A 26 -6.05 -10.73 25.93
CA ASN A 26 -7.36 -10.55 26.57
C ASN A 26 -8.01 -11.86 27.03
N GLY A 27 -7.28 -12.96 27.05
CA GLY A 27 -7.70 -14.25 27.67
C GLY A 27 -8.48 -15.18 26.71
N ALA A 28 -8.57 -14.89 25.42
CA ALA A 28 -9.22 -15.79 24.47
C ALA A 28 -8.37 -17.04 24.14
N GLU A 29 -9.04 -18.16 23.86
CA GLU A 29 -8.44 -19.30 23.17
C GLU A 29 -8.33 -18.96 21.67
N VAL A 30 -7.11 -18.80 21.13
CA VAL A 30 -6.90 -18.34 19.77
C VAL A 30 -6.34 -19.44 18.88
N VAL A 31 -6.98 -19.62 17.70
CA VAL A 31 -6.46 -20.43 16.60
C VAL A 31 -6.12 -19.52 15.43
N LEU A 32 -4.84 -19.46 15.06
CA LEU A 32 -4.34 -18.70 13.91
C LEU A 32 -4.05 -19.66 12.74
N LEU A 33 -4.77 -19.49 11.63
CA LEU A 33 -4.70 -20.33 10.45
C LEU A 33 -3.94 -19.63 9.34
N GLU A 34 -2.88 -20.27 8.83
CA GLU A 34 -2.09 -19.76 7.70
C GLU A 34 -2.05 -20.81 6.58
N LYS A 35 -2.40 -20.42 5.35
CA LYS A 35 -2.40 -21.34 4.21
C LYS A 35 -1.02 -21.66 3.67
N MET A 36 -0.03 -20.83 3.97
CA MET A 36 1.36 -21.03 3.59
C MET A 36 2.08 -21.86 4.66
N ASN A 37 3.23 -22.44 4.30
CA ASN A 37 4.07 -23.23 5.21
C ASN A 37 4.83 -22.39 6.26
N ARG A 38 4.71 -21.07 6.24
CA ARG A 38 5.37 -20.13 7.16
C ARG A 38 4.56 -18.85 7.31
N PRO A 39 4.39 -18.34 8.55
CA PRO A 39 3.78 -17.02 8.79
C PRO A 39 4.67 -15.88 8.31
N GLY A 40 4.09 -14.70 8.10
CA GLY A 40 4.80 -13.46 7.81
C GLY A 40 5.51 -13.39 6.46
N LYS A 41 5.24 -14.29 5.51
CA LYS A 41 5.96 -14.35 4.21
C LYS A 41 6.06 -13.00 3.50
N LYS A 42 4.99 -12.22 3.45
CA LYS A 42 5.01 -10.90 2.82
C LYS A 42 5.87 -9.91 3.61
N MET A 43 5.89 -9.99 4.95
CA MET A 43 6.76 -9.13 5.78
C MET A 43 8.24 -9.37 5.48
N LEU A 44 8.64 -10.62 5.25
CA LEU A 44 10.04 -11.00 4.99
C LEU A 44 10.63 -10.34 3.74
N ILE A 45 9.81 -9.95 2.77
CA ILE A 45 10.24 -9.28 1.54
C ILE A 45 10.09 -7.76 1.57
N THR A 46 9.39 -7.21 2.58
CA THR A 46 9.19 -5.76 2.71
C THR A 46 10.51 -5.04 3.03
N GLY A 47 10.61 -3.77 2.62
CA GLY A 47 11.80 -2.97 2.86
C GLY A 47 13.09 -3.60 2.30
N LYS A 48 13.01 -4.37 1.22
CA LYS A 48 14.12 -5.14 0.64
C LYS A 48 14.71 -6.18 1.62
N GLY A 49 13.85 -6.89 2.34
CA GLY A 49 14.23 -7.90 3.32
C GLY A 49 14.58 -7.35 4.72
N ARG A 50 14.38 -6.03 4.94
CA ARG A 50 14.68 -5.36 6.22
C ARG A 50 13.45 -5.14 7.10
N CYS A 51 12.24 -5.19 6.57
CA CYS A 51 10.97 -4.86 7.20
C CYS A 51 10.89 -3.39 7.68
N ASN A 52 10.26 -2.52 6.90
CA ASN A 52 9.93 -1.17 7.32
C ASN A 52 8.68 -1.20 8.22
N ILE A 53 8.90 -1.36 9.52
CA ILE A 53 7.87 -1.70 10.54
C ILE A 53 6.79 -0.62 10.63
N THR A 54 7.20 0.64 10.69
CA THR A 54 6.31 1.80 10.83
C THR A 54 7.00 3.08 10.36
N ASN A 55 6.40 4.24 10.65
CA ASN A 55 6.95 5.57 10.44
C ASN A 55 6.75 6.42 11.70
N VAL A 56 7.73 7.25 12.08
CA VAL A 56 7.63 8.15 13.25
C VAL A 56 6.82 9.41 12.98
N ALA A 57 6.15 9.50 11.84
CA ALA A 57 5.29 10.62 11.49
C ALA A 57 4.16 10.78 12.50
N GLU A 58 3.72 12.02 12.70
CA GLU A 58 2.53 12.32 13.51
C GLU A 58 1.28 11.63 12.93
N LYS A 59 0.29 11.35 13.79
CA LYS A 59 -0.94 10.64 13.43
C LYS A 59 -1.65 11.22 12.19
N GLN A 60 -1.74 12.54 12.09
CA GLN A 60 -2.36 13.17 10.92
C GLN A 60 -1.58 12.91 9.63
N GLU A 61 -0.26 12.86 9.72
CA GLU A 61 0.59 12.54 8.57
C GLU A 61 0.51 11.05 8.21
N LEU A 62 0.42 10.15 9.20
CA LEU A 62 0.14 8.72 8.96
C LEU A 62 -1.16 8.58 8.14
N ILE A 63 -2.23 9.26 8.55
CA ILE A 63 -3.54 9.24 7.86
C ILE A 63 -3.44 9.81 6.43
N ARG A 64 -2.71 10.93 6.22
CA ARG A 64 -2.52 11.52 4.89
C ARG A 64 -1.78 10.60 3.92
N ASN A 65 -0.89 9.76 4.43
CA ASN A 65 -0.14 8.80 3.64
C ASN A 65 -0.92 7.49 3.35
N ILE A 66 -2.20 7.43 3.72
CA ILE A 66 -3.16 6.39 3.34
C ILE A 66 -4.18 7.04 2.38
N PRO A 67 -3.92 7.05 1.07
CA PRO A 67 -4.81 7.69 0.10
C PRO A 67 -6.18 6.98 0.03
N GLY A 68 -7.24 7.77 -0.06
CA GLY A 68 -8.62 7.27 -0.10
C GLY A 68 -9.26 7.16 1.28
N ASN A 69 -9.01 6.10 2.01
CA ASN A 69 -9.74 5.77 3.26
C ASN A 69 -8.92 6.00 4.55
N GLY A 70 -7.87 6.83 4.53
CA GLY A 70 -7.01 7.05 5.70
C GLY A 70 -7.76 7.50 6.96
N LYS A 71 -8.85 8.27 6.81
CA LYS A 71 -9.68 8.70 7.94
C LYS A 71 -10.35 7.55 8.69
N PHE A 72 -10.58 6.42 8.04
CA PHE A 72 -11.11 5.21 8.68
C PHE A 72 -10.19 4.72 9.80
N LEU A 73 -8.88 4.91 9.67
CA LEU A 73 -7.88 4.45 10.64
C LEU A 73 -7.78 5.33 11.89
N TYR A 74 -8.50 6.44 11.97
CA TYR A 74 -8.37 7.38 13.08
C TYR A 74 -8.54 6.72 14.46
N SER A 75 -9.56 5.87 14.62
CA SER A 75 -9.83 5.16 15.88
C SER A 75 -8.77 4.12 16.20
N CYS A 76 -8.33 3.33 15.21
CA CYS A 76 -7.29 2.32 15.39
C CYS A 76 -5.94 2.95 15.74
N LEU A 77 -5.54 4.03 15.03
CA LEU A 77 -4.33 4.78 15.32
C LEU A 77 -4.38 5.57 16.64
N LYS A 78 -5.57 5.84 17.17
CA LYS A 78 -5.72 6.41 18.51
C LYS A 78 -5.50 5.36 19.59
N ALA A 79 -5.90 4.11 19.33
CA ALA A 79 -5.82 3.00 20.28
C ALA A 79 -4.45 2.28 20.23
N TYR A 80 -3.82 2.24 19.09
CA TYR A 80 -2.54 1.54 18.88
C TYR A 80 -1.76 2.25 17.75
N ASP A 81 -0.89 3.17 18.09
CA ASP A 81 -0.17 4.00 17.14
C ASP A 81 1.26 3.50 16.83
N ASN A 82 2.06 4.35 16.21
CA ASN A 82 3.42 4.02 15.81
C ASN A 82 4.41 3.98 16.99
N GLU A 83 4.13 4.65 18.09
CA GLU A 83 4.92 4.54 19.32
C GLU A 83 4.62 3.20 20.00
N ASP A 84 3.35 2.78 20.06
CA ASP A 84 2.94 1.48 20.57
C ASP A 84 3.57 0.33 19.77
N VAL A 85 3.60 0.44 18.43
CA VAL A 85 4.25 -0.55 17.57
C VAL A 85 5.75 -0.64 17.85
N GLN A 86 6.44 0.48 18.01
CA GLN A 86 7.87 0.48 18.35
C GLN A 86 8.12 -0.12 19.72
N LEU A 87 7.31 0.26 20.71
CA LEU A 87 7.39 -0.30 22.07
C LEU A 87 7.13 -1.81 22.08
N PHE A 88 6.12 -2.26 21.34
CA PHE A 88 5.81 -3.69 21.20
C PHE A 88 7.04 -4.48 20.68
N PHE A 89 7.66 -4.07 19.60
CA PHE A 89 8.84 -4.76 19.10
C PHE A 89 10.05 -4.65 20.04
N GLN A 90 10.20 -3.52 20.72
CA GLN A 90 11.25 -3.36 21.72
C GLN A 90 11.06 -4.34 22.90
N THR A 91 9.83 -4.53 23.40
CA THR A 91 9.54 -5.50 24.47
C THR A 91 9.77 -6.94 24.04
N LEU A 92 9.61 -7.25 22.75
CA LEU A 92 9.95 -8.55 22.17
C LEU A 92 11.45 -8.72 21.86
N GLY A 93 12.31 -7.78 22.29
CA GLY A 93 13.75 -7.87 22.06
C GLY A 93 14.19 -7.50 20.63
N VAL A 94 13.35 -6.81 19.87
CA VAL A 94 13.66 -6.28 18.52
C VAL A 94 13.82 -4.77 18.59
N PRO A 95 15.01 -4.24 18.92
CA PRO A 95 15.25 -2.81 18.94
C PRO A 95 15.12 -2.21 17.55
N THR A 96 14.58 -1.00 17.47
CA THR A 96 14.32 -0.29 16.21
C THR A 96 15.22 0.91 16.03
N LYS A 97 15.42 1.34 14.78
CA LYS A 97 16.11 2.56 14.38
C LYS A 97 15.28 3.36 13.40
N VAL A 98 15.42 4.69 13.46
CA VAL A 98 14.76 5.61 12.53
C VAL A 98 15.74 6.01 11.43
N GLU A 99 15.28 5.90 10.18
CA GLU A 99 16.03 6.33 8.99
C GLU A 99 15.37 7.54 8.31
N ARG A 100 16.05 8.06 7.27
CA ARG A 100 15.57 9.20 6.48
C ARG A 100 14.10 9.01 6.08
N GLY A 101 13.29 10.06 6.23
CA GLY A 101 11.84 10.04 5.95
C GLY A 101 11.01 9.39 7.05
N GLY A 102 11.55 9.30 8.27
CA GLY A 102 10.82 8.79 9.44
C GLY A 102 10.59 7.27 9.44
N ARG A 103 11.22 6.54 8.53
CA ARG A 103 11.03 5.08 8.37
C ARG A 103 11.69 4.34 9.53
N VAL A 104 10.96 3.39 10.10
CA VAL A 104 11.42 2.58 11.24
C VAL A 104 11.78 1.17 10.77
N PHE A 105 13.00 0.75 11.07
CA PHE A 105 13.53 -0.58 10.77
C PHE A 105 14.05 -1.26 12.03
N PRO A 106 14.14 -2.60 12.07
CA PRO A 106 14.89 -3.27 13.12
C PRO A 106 16.38 -2.88 13.02
N VAL A 107 17.06 -2.76 14.15
CA VAL A 107 18.51 -2.43 14.18
C VAL A 107 19.33 -3.46 13.40
N SER A 108 18.90 -4.72 13.43
CA SER A 108 19.55 -5.84 12.72
C SER A 108 19.43 -5.77 11.18
N ASP A 109 18.56 -4.92 10.63
CA ASP A 109 18.22 -4.88 9.20
C ASP A 109 17.70 -6.24 8.64
N LYS A 110 17.10 -7.09 9.49
CA LYS A 110 16.57 -8.41 9.10
C LYS A 110 15.07 -8.50 9.39
N ALA A 111 14.28 -8.64 8.35
CA ALA A 111 12.83 -8.87 8.47
C ALA A 111 12.48 -10.15 9.24
N ALA A 112 13.38 -11.15 9.20
CA ALA A 112 13.20 -12.40 9.92
C ALA A 112 13.08 -12.18 11.44
N ASP A 113 13.90 -11.31 12.02
CA ASP A 113 13.88 -11.04 13.46
C ASP A 113 12.53 -10.48 13.92
N VAL A 114 11.90 -9.66 13.07
CA VAL A 114 10.56 -9.09 13.32
C VAL A 114 9.49 -10.18 13.30
N VAL A 115 9.52 -11.06 12.31
CA VAL A 115 8.55 -12.16 12.15
C VAL A 115 8.73 -13.20 13.26
N ASP A 116 9.97 -13.61 13.50
CA ASP A 116 10.30 -14.67 14.46
C ASP A 116 9.95 -14.21 15.90
N ALA A 117 10.14 -12.93 16.25
CA ALA A 117 9.71 -12.37 17.53
C ALA A 117 8.18 -12.41 17.69
N MET A 118 7.40 -12.07 16.65
CA MET A 118 5.93 -12.19 16.72
C MET A 118 5.49 -13.65 16.85
N VAL A 119 6.15 -14.59 16.16
CA VAL A 119 5.85 -16.03 16.26
C VAL A 119 6.16 -16.55 17.66
N LEU A 120 7.27 -16.13 18.26
CA LEU A 120 7.61 -16.49 19.63
C LEU A 120 6.54 -16.00 20.62
N GLN A 121 6.11 -14.73 20.48
CA GLN A 121 5.06 -14.16 21.31
C GLN A 121 3.73 -14.93 21.20
N LEU A 122 3.35 -15.33 19.97
CA LEU A 122 2.17 -16.19 19.77
C LEU A 122 2.27 -17.50 20.55
N HIS A 123 3.44 -18.15 20.54
CA HIS A 123 3.68 -19.38 21.30
C HIS A 123 3.63 -19.16 22.81
N GLU A 124 4.24 -18.09 23.32
CA GLU A 124 4.23 -17.74 24.75
C GLU A 124 2.82 -17.48 25.29
N LEU A 125 1.95 -16.88 24.44
CA LEU A 125 0.53 -16.66 24.75
C LEU A 125 -0.36 -17.89 24.53
N GLY A 126 0.19 -19.03 24.12
CA GLY A 126 -0.56 -20.25 23.88
C GLY A 126 -1.43 -20.24 22.63
N VAL A 127 -1.18 -19.33 21.68
CA VAL A 127 -1.91 -19.30 20.40
C VAL A 127 -1.61 -20.54 19.57
N LYS A 128 -2.65 -21.22 19.11
CA LYS A 128 -2.52 -22.39 18.23
C LYS A 128 -2.29 -21.93 16.77
N LEU A 129 -1.03 -21.76 16.38
CA LEU A 129 -0.66 -21.45 15.01
C LEU A 129 -0.63 -22.73 14.16
N ILE A 130 -1.40 -22.75 13.06
CA ILE A 130 -1.50 -23.88 12.13
C ILE A 130 -1.16 -23.38 10.73
N THR A 131 -0.05 -23.84 10.20
CA THR A 131 0.39 -23.60 8.80
C THR A 131 -0.16 -24.67 7.85
N ASP A 132 -0.03 -24.44 6.54
CA ASP A 132 -0.60 -25.29 5.49
C ASP A 132 -2.12 -25.53 5.68
N ALA A 133 -2.81 -24.57 6.34
CA ALA A 133 -4.21 -24.60 6.71
C ALA A 133 -5.02 -23.64 5.82
N ARG A 134 -5.39 -24.12 4.64
CA ARG A 134 -6.16 -23.30 3.67
C ARG A 134 -7.64 -23.27 4.06
N VAL A 135 -8.09 -22.12 4.53
CA VAL A 135 -9.53 -21.84 4.73
C VAL A 135 -10.19 -21.67 3.36
N THR A 136 -11.39 -22.23 3.21
CA THR A 136 -12.22 -22.15 1.99
C THR A 136 -13.53 -21.43 2.21
N GLU A 137 -14.01 -21.38 3.46
CA GLU A 137 -15.31 -20.83 3.81
C GLU A 137 -15.31 -20.27 5.24
N ILE A 138 -16.06 -19.19 5.44
CA ILE A 138 -16.48 -18.68 6.75
C ILE A 138 -17.86 -19.28 7.04
N LEU A 139 -18.00 -19.97 8.15
CA LEU A 139 -19.25 -20.58 8.60
C LEU A 139 -20.09 -19.54 9.33
N THR A 140 -21.36 -19.46 8.97
CA THR A 140 -22.33 -18.53 9.59
C THR A 140 -23.58 -19.29 10.00
N GLU A 141 -24.29 -18.75 10.98
CA GLU A 141 -25.64 -19.15 11.38
C GLU A 141 -26.58 -17.95 11.33
N ASP A 142 -27.83 -18.21 11.03
CA ASP A 142 -28.88 -17.16 11.03
C ASP A 142 -29.17 -16.78 12.49
N MET A 143 -29.24 -15.49 12.76
CA MET A 143 -29.69 -15.00 14.05
C MET A 143 -31.21 -15.00 14.07
N GLU A 144 -31.82 -15.77 15.00
CA GLU A 144 -33.25 -15.71 15.21
C GLU A 144 -33.67 -14.27 15.52
N SER A 145 -34.58 -13.71 14.75
CA SER A 145 -35.26 -12.47 15.11
C SER A 145 -35.93 -12.71 16.44
N SER A 146 -35.40 -12.12 17.52
CA SER A 146 -36.08 -12.16 18.83
C SER A 146 -37.47 -11.53 18.66
N GLY A 147 -38.45 -12.38 18.39
CA GLY A 147 -39.84 -12.01 18.32
C GLY A 147 -40.32 -11.57 19.71
N SER A 148 -40.31 -10.29 19.95
CA SER A 148 -41.09 -9.69 21.01
C SER A 148 -42.45 -9.32 20.41
N ASP A 149 -43.43 -10.21 20.52
CA ASP A 149 -44.85 -9.85 20.44
C ASP A 149 -45.14 -8.80 21.55
N GLY A 150 -45.14 -7.53 21.15
CA GLY A 150 -45.57 -6.43 22.02
C GLY A 150 -45.63 -5.11 21.25
N PRO A 151 -46.84 -4.47 21.14
CA PRO A 151 -46.95 -3.21 20.42
C PRO A 151 -46.64 -2.02 21.33
N GLU A 152 -45.38 -1.79 21.71
CA GLU A 152 -44.93 -0.49 22.27
C GLU A 152 -43.42 -0.49 22.46
N LYS A 153 -42.76 0.23 21.57
CA LYS A 153 -41.59 1.09 21.71
C LYS A 153 -40.78 1.10 20.43
N ALA A 154 -41.19 1.95 19.51
CA ALA A 154 -40.30 2.45 18.45
C ALA A 154 -39.26 3.40 19.05
N VAL A 155 -38.19 2.85 19.66
CA VAL A 155 -36.94 3.58 19.89
C VAL A 155 -35.83 2.52 20.08
N GLN A 156 -34.83 2.62 19.24
CA GLN A 156 -33.52 1.97 19.13
C GLN A 156 -33.44 0.95 18.00
N LYS A 157 -33.03 1.49 16.84
CA LYS A 157 -32.39 0.73 15.77
C LYS A 157 -30.97 0.42 16.22
N GLU A 158 -30.77 -0.65 16.96
CA GLU A 158 -29.46 -1.23 17.20
C GLU A 158 -29.55 -2.74 17.00
N ASP A 159 -28.61 -3.28 16.20
CA ASP A 159 -28.39 -4.69 15.85
C ASP A 159 -29.34 -5.32 14.83
N SER A 160 -29.19 -4.92 13.56
CA SER A 160 -29.86 -5.59 12.43
C SER A 160 -28.97 -6.63 11.73
N HIS A 161 -28.07 -7.31 12.44
CA HIS A 161 -27.33 -8.43 11.87
C HIS A 161 -28.29 -9.61 11.67
N SER A 162 -28.39 -10.10 10.42
CA SER A 162 -29.17 -11.29 10.10
C SER A 162 -28.39 -12.59 10.32
N GLN A 163 -27.06 -12.50 10.36
CA GLN A 163 -26.13 -13.63 10.46
C GLN A 163 -25.03 -13.40 11.48
N ARG A 164 -24.50 -14.49 12.03
CA ARG A 164 -23.33 -14.51 12.91
C ARG A 164 -22.29 -15.47 12.39
N ALA A 165 -21.01 -15.07 12.43
CA ALA A 165 -19.88 -15.95 12.15
C ALA A 165 -19.68 -16.91 13.33
N VAL A 166 -19.57 -18.21 13.03
CA VAL A 166 -19.43 -19.28 14.03
C VAL A 166 -18.18 -20.14 13.82
N GLY A 167 -17.39 -19.87 12.78
CA GLY A 167 -16.17 -20.60 12.52
C GLY A 167 -15.71 -20.55 11.08
N VAL A 168 -14.83 -21.48 10.71
CA VAL A 168 -14.26 -21.59 9.37
C VAL A 168 -14.13 -23.05 8.98
N LYS A 169 -14.15 -23.31 7.65
CA LYS A 169 -13.88 -24.63 7.03
C LYS A 169 -12.59 -24.61 6.24
N LEU A 170 -11.79 -25.64 6.41
CA LEU A 170 -10.56 -25.85 5.64
C LEU A 170 -10.81 -26.65 4.36
N ALA A 171 -9.85 -26.60 3.46
CA ALA A 171 -9.87 -27.35 2.19
C ALA A 171 -9.83 -28.88 2.37
N ASP A 172 -9.29 -29.36 3.49
CA ASP A 172 -9.25 -30.78 3.86
C ASP A 172 -10.51 -31.28 4.60
N GLY A 173 -11.51 -30.39 4.76
CA GLY A 173 -12.79 -30.68 5.39
C GLY A 173 -12.83 -30.45 6.89
N ARG A 174 -11.73 -30.16 7.57
CA ARG A 174 -11.73 -29.80 9.00
C ARG A 174 -12.46 -28.49 9.19
N GLU A 175 -13.15 -28.38 10.33
CA GLU A 175 -13.84 -27.17 10.75
C GLU A 175 -13.30 -26.70 12.09
N TYR A 176 -13.18 -25.40 12.26
CA TYR A 176 -12.82 -24.73 13.51
C TYR A 176 -13.97 -23.80 13.90
N GLN A 177 -14.57 -24.08 15.06
CA GLN A 177 -15.65 -23.24 15.60
C GLN A 177 -15.08 -22.21 16.57
N GLY A 178 -15.66 -21.02 16.57
CA GLY A 178 -15.28 -19.91 17.43
C GLY A 178 -16.41 -18.89 17.57
N HIS A 179 -16.32 -18.07 18.61
CA HIS A 179 -17.27 -16.98 18.85
C HIS A 179 -17.03 -15.77 17.94
N SER A 180 -15.79 -15.62 17.47
CA SER A 180 -15.37 -14.56 16.57
C SER A 180 -14.42 -15.09 15.51
N VAL A 181 -14.53 -14.53 14.29
CA VAL A 181 -13.66 -14.83 13.14
C VAL A 181 -13.02 -13.54 12.63
N ILE A 182 -11.69 -13.47 12.60
CA ILE A 182 -10.92 -12.34 12.09
C ILE A 182 -10.32 -12.70 10.74
N VAL A 183 -10.70 -12.00 9.67
CA VAL A 183 -10.19 -12.20 8.32
C VAL A 183 -9.05 -11.20 8.05
N ALA A 184 -7.82 -11.69 7.99
CA ALA A 184 -6.60 -10.90 7.79
C ALA A 184 -5.73 -11.46 6.64
N THR A 185 -6.37 -11.85 5.54
CA THR A 185 -5.76 -12.60 4.44
C THR A 185 -4.96 -11.75 3.44
N GLY A 186 -4.93 -10.43 3.64
CA GLY A 186 -4.30 -9.49 2.71
C GLY A 186 -5.08 -9.29 1.41
N GLY A 187 -4.47 -8.62 0.43
CA GLY A 187 -5.05 -8.35 -0.87
C GLY A 187 -4.68 -9.39 -1.94
N MET A 188 -4.27 -8.92 -3.14
CA MET A 188 -3.91 -9.74 -4.29
C MET A 188 -2.45 -9.60 -4.73
N SER A 189 -1.68 -8.71 -4.10
CA SER A 189 -0.28 -8.46 -4.44
C SER A 189 0.63 -9.55 -3.87
N TYR A 190 1.68 -9.92 -4.60
CA TYR A 190 2.60 -11.01 -4.24
C TYR A 190 1.87 -12.33 -3.90
N PRO A 191 1.10 -12.94 -4.81
CA PRO A 191 0.28 -14.14 -4.52
C PRO A 191 1.10 -15.32 -4.00
N GLY A 192 2.38 -15.42 -4.35
CA GLY A 192 3.32 -16.42 -3.81
C GLY A 192 3.55 -16.31 -2.28
N THR A 193 3.16 -15.19 -1.66
CA THR A 193 3.21 -14.99 -0.20
C THR A 193 1.90 -15.34 0.51
N GLY A 194 0.86 -15.72 -0.24
CA GLY A 194 -0.45 -16.08 0.31
C GLY A 194 -1.57 -15.06 0.05
N SER A 195 -1.27 -13.87 -0.47
CA SER A 195 -2.27 -12.83 -0.76
C SER A 195 -2.93 -13.10 -2.12
N THR A 196 -4.04 -13.83 -2.13
CA THR A 196 -4.76 -14.26 -3.35
C THR A 196 -6.21 -13.79 -3.41
N GLY A 197 -6.60 -12.81 -2.57
CA GLY A 197 -7.96 -12.25 -2.54
C GLY A 197 -9.02 -13.18 -1.92
N ASP A 198 -8.61 -14.16 -1.09
CA ASP A 198 -9.55 -15.09 -0.47
C ASP A 198 -10.57 -14.36 0.40
N GLY A 199 -10.13 -13.44 1.27
CA GLY A 199 -10.99 -12.67 2.15
C GLY A 199 -12.03 -11.84 1.41
N SER A 200 -11.65 -11.21 0.29
CA SER A 200 -12.58 -10.46 -0.56
C SER A 200 -13.66 -11.37 -1.17
N ARG A 201 -13.29 -12.59 -1.59
CA ARG A 201 -14.27 -13.56 -2.13
C ARG A 201 -15.28 -14.02 -1.06
N TRP A 202 -14.81 -14.25 0.18
CA TRP A 202 -15.72 -14.61 1.28
C TRP A 202 -16.59 -13.44 1.66
N ALA A 203 -16.05 -12.22 1.72
CA ALA A 203 -16.80 -11.01 2.00
C ALA A 203 -17.98 -10.82 1.01
N VAL A 204 -17.74 -11.01 -0.30
CA VAL A 204 -18.82 -10.96 -1.32
C VAL A 204 -19.91 -12.01 -1.04
N ARG A 205 -19.54 -13.24 -0.69
CA ARG A 205 -20.52 -14.31 -0.38
C ARG A 205 -21.36 -13.99 0.85
N LEU A 206 -20.79 -13.21 1.79
CA LEU A 206 -21.45 -12.77 3.01
C LEU A 206 -22.19 -11.42 2.84
N GLY A 207 -22.35 -10.95 1.59
CA GLY A 207 -23.11 -9.75 1.25
C GLY A 207 -22.33 -8.44 1.30
N HIS A 208 -21.04 -8.47 1.63
CA HIS A 208 -20.22 -7.27 1.62
C HIS A 208 -19.91 -6.76 0.21
N ARG A 209 -19.91 -5.45 0.08
CA ARG A 209 -19.36 -4.78 -1.09
C ARG A 209 -17.84 -4.86 -1.07
N VAL A 210 -17.26 -5.24 -2.21
CA VAL A 210 -15.82 -5.21 -2.43
C VAL A 210 -15.51 -4.19 -3.51
N VAL A 211 -14.69 -3.22 -3.17
CA VAL A 211 -14.13 -2.25 -4.11
C VAL A 211 -13.15 -2.98 -5.02
N LYS A 212 -13.22 -2.72 -6.34
CA LYS A 212 -12.36 -3.39 -7.32
C LYS A 212 -10.89 -3.29 -6.93
N GLN A 213 -10.24 -4.43 -6.89
CA GLN A 213 -8.83 -4.53 -6.51
C GLN A 213 -7.93 -4.19 -7.70
N LEU A 214 -7.09 -3.16 -7.54
CA LEU A 214 -6.15 -2.65 -8.52
C LEU A 214 -4.73 -2.67 -7.95
N PRO A 215 -3.70 -2.72 -8.82
CA PRO A 215 -2.32 -2.61 -8.36
C PRO A 215 -2.02 -1.21 -7.82
N ALA A 216 -1.33 -1.14 -6.69
CA ALA A 216 -0.78 0.10 -6.14
C ALA A 216 0.68 -0.09 -5.72
N LEU A 217 1.45 0.99 -5.73
CA LEU A 217 2.91 0.95 -5.59
C LEU A 217 3.54 -0.02 -6.59
N VAL A 218 3.21 0.18 -7.85
CA VAL A 218 3.59 -0.66 -8.99
C VAL A 218 4.27 0.19 -10.06
N PRO A 219 5.23 -0.33 -10.84
CA PRO A 219 5.77 0.38 -11.99
C PRO A 219 4.71 0.64 -13.07
N LEU A 220 4.90 1.70 -13.84
CA LEU A 220 4.05 2.08 -14.96
C LEU A 220 4.69 1.67 -16.29
N GLU A 221 3.85 1.22 -17.21
CA GLU A 221 4.24 0.81 -18.56
C GLU A 221 3.99 1.95 -19.56
N THR A 222 4.84 2.02 -20.59
CA THR A 222 4.71 2.95 -21.70
C THR A 222 5.04 2.26 -23.03
N GLU A 223 4.47 2.76 -24.11
CA GLU A 223 4.86 2.37 -25.48
C GLU A 223 5.97 3.24 -26.05
N ASP A 224 6.32 4.34 -25.39
CA ASP A 224 7.37 5.26 -25.80
C ASP A 224 8.76 4.60 -25.80
N GLU A 225 9.31 4.31 -26.97
CA GLU A 225 10.59 3.60 -27.12
C GLU A 225 11.75 4.35 -26.47
N TRP A 226 11.78 5.69 -26.57
CA TRP A 226 12.83 6.51 -25.96
C TRP A 226 12.94 6.28 -24.44
N VAL A 227 11.81 5.99 -23.76
CA VAL A 227 11.75 5.67 -22.31
C VAL A 227 12.43 4.33 -22.05
N LYS A 228 12.14 3.32 -22.87
CA LYS A 228 12.68 1.96 -22.73
C LYS A 228 14.19 1.94 -23.00
N GLU A 229 14.67 2.73 -23.96
CA GLU A 229 16.09 2.89 -24.28
C GLU A 229 16.90 3.46 -23.10
N LEU A 230 16.25 4.22 -22.19
CA LEU A 230 16.89 4.76 -21.00
C LEU A 230 16.96 3.76 -19.82
N GLN A 231 16.64 2.48 -20.01
CA GLN A 231 16.68 1.46 -18.96
C GLN A 231 17.92 1.58 -18.06
N GLY A 232 17.70 1.60 -16.74
CA GLY A 232 18.73 1.71 -15.71
C GLY A 232 19.14 3.14 -15.38
N LEU A 233 18.68 4.17 -16.13
CA LEU A 233 18.90 5.57 -15.77
C LEU A 233 17.98 5.94 -14.60
N ALA A 234 18.58 6.38 -13.50
CA ALA A 234 17.87 6.96 -12.36
C ALA A 234 17.96 8.49 -12.40
N LEU A 235 16.82 9.16 -12.22
CA LEU A 235 16.77 10.60 -12.04
C LEU A 235 16.52 10.95 -10.59
N LYS A 236 17.23 11.97 -10.09
CA LYS A 236 17.06 12.51 -8.74
C LYS A 236 16.59 13.95 -8.82
N ASN A 237 15.83 14.36 -7.80
CA ASN A 237 15.33 15.72 -7.70
C ASN A 237 14.54 16.18 -8.94
N VAL A 238 13.70 15.31 -9.46
CA VAL A 238 12.74 15.60 -10.53
C VAL A 238 11.32 15.67 -9.96
N ARG A 239 10.42 16.28 -10.68
CA ARG A 239 8.99 16.26 -10.39
C ARG A 239 8.28 15.52 -11.50
N ALA A 240 7.39 14.59 -11.14
CA ALA A 240 6.50 13.93 -12.08
C ALA A 240 5.06 14.35 -11.79
N ALA A 241 4.36 14.84 -12.79
CA ALA A 241 2.93 15.14 -12.72
C ALA A 241 2.17 14.06 -13.50
N LEU A 242 1.11 13.53 -12.88
CA LEU A 242 0.20 12.57 -13.48
C LEU A 242 -1.00 13.33 -14.05
N LEU A 243 -1.30 13.13 -15.32
CA LEU A 243 -2.44 13.72 -15.99
C LEU A 243 -3.43 12.64 -16.45
N SER A 244 -4.71 12.96 -16.46
CA SER A 244 -5.78 12.16 -17.04
C SER A 244 -6.60 13.05 -17.95
N GLU A 245 -6.77 12.67 -19.22
CA GLU A 245 -7.47 13.48 -20.23
C GLU A 245 -6.92 14.94 -20.32
N GLY A 246 -5.59 15.09 -20.14
CA GLY A 246 -4.92 16.40 -20.14
C GLY A 246 -5.06 17.21 -18.84
N GLU A 247 -5.83 16.76 -17.87
CA GLU A 247 -5.98 17.42 -16.58
C GLU A 247 -5.02 16.82 -15.53
N LYS A 248 -4.27 17.67 -14.84
CA LYS A 248 -3.36 17.26 -13.79
C LYS A 248 -4.13 16.76 -12.57
N ILE A 249 -3.92 15.48 -12.21
CA ILE A 249 -4.55 14.84 -11.05
C ILE A 249 -3.66 14.89 -9.81
N SER A 250 -2.35 14.73 -9.98
CA SER A 250 -1.41 14.65 -8.87
C SER A 250 0.00 14.96 -9.34
N ASP A 251 0.90 15.29 -8.40
CA ASP A 251 2.32 15.36 -8.69
C ASP A 251 3.18 14.97 -7.49
N MET A 252 4.38 14.47 -7.78
CA MET A 252 5.35 14.05 -6.77
C MET A 252 6.75 14.54 -7.11
N PHE A 253 7.50 14.96 -6.08
CA PHE A 253 8.92 15.31 -6.18
C PHE A 253 9.79 14.23 -5.59
N GLY A 254 10.87 13.85 -6.27
CA GLY A 254 11.82 12.85 -5.75
C GLY A 254 12.65 12.16 -6.81
N GLU A 255 12.75 10.84 -6.68
CA GLU A 255 13.56 9.99 -7.55
C GLU A 255 12.68 9.07 -8.40
N MET A 256 13.10 8.84 -9.65
CA MET A 256 12.49 7.87 -10.56
C MET A 256 13.55 7.04 -11.27
N LEU A 257 13.13 5.95 -11.87
CA LEU A 257 13.97 5.00 -12.59
C LEU A 257 13.32 4.64 -13.93
N PHE A 258 14.07 4.71 -15.01
CA PHE A 258 13.69 4.15 -16.30
C PHE A 258 13.94 2.63 -16.33
N THR A 259 13.00 1.90 -16.93
CA THR A 259 13.06 0.43 -17.07
C THR A 259 12.82 0.04 -18.53
N HIS A 260 13.03 -1.22 -18.87
CA HIS A 260 12.79 -1.75 -20.22
C HIS A 260 11.30 -1.80 -20.63
N PHE A 261 10.39 -1.57 -19.69
CA PHE A 261 8.93 -1.55 -19.95
C PHE A 261 8.30 -0.16 -19.72
N GLY A 262 9.03 0.77 -19.14
CA GLY A 262 8.50 2.08 -18.77
C GLY A 262 9.26 2.69 -17.60
N VAL A 263 8.53 3.10 -16.54
CA VAL A 263 9.10 3.86 -15.43
C VAL A 263 8.73 3.27 -14.08
N SER A 264 9.61 3.49 -13.09
CA SER A 264 9.50 3.03 -11.71
C SER A 264 10.15 4.05 -10.77
N GLY A 265 10.40 3.65 -9.54
CA GLY A 265 11.03 4.48 -8.51
C GLY A 265 10.01 5.16 -7.60
N PRO A 266 10.47 5.79 -6.50
CA PRO A 266 9.58 6.22 -5.42
C PRO A 266 8.40 7.08 -5.83
N ILE A 267 8.63 8.10 -6.69
CA ILE A 267 7.55 9.00 -7.12
C ILE A 267 6.56 8.32 -8.07
N VAL A 268 7.06 7.47 -8.97
CA VAL A 268 6.21 6.72 -9.91
C VAL A 268 5.34 5.71 -9.16
N LEU A 269 5.92 4.96 -8.22
CA LEU A 269 5.18 4.03 -7.38
C LEU A 269 4.06 4.74 -6.60
N SER A 270 4.33 5.94 -6.07
CA SER A 270 3.31 6.72 -5.35
C SER A 270 2.18 7.20 -6.26
N LEU A 271 2.46 7.57 -7.52
CA LEU A 271 1.47 8.00 -8.50
C LEU A 271 0.68 6.84 -9.10
N SER A 272 1.23 5.62 -9.07
CA SER A 272 0.70 4.45 -9.78
C SER A 272 -0.72 4.05 -9.37
N ARG A 273 -1.12 4.29 -8.10
CA ARG A 273 -2.49 4.04 -7.63
C ARG A 273 -3.51 4.83 -8.42
N GLN A 274 -3.28 6.12 -8.58
CA GLN A 274 -4.17 7.01 -9.33
C GLN A 274 -4.11 6.69 -10.83
N ALA A 275 -2.91 6.41 -11.37
CA ALA A 275 -2.76 5.97 -12.75
C ALA A 275 -3.59 4.70 -13.03
N ALA A 276 -3.49 3.67 -12.17
CA ALA A 276 -4.27 2.45 -12.29
C ALA A 276 -5.78 2.70 -12.28
N GLN A 277 -6.25 3.62 -11.42
CA GLN A 277 -7.66 3.98 -11.34
C GLN A 277 -8.18 4.70 -12.59
N GLU A 278 -7.37 5.56 -13.18
CA GLU A 278 -7.75 6.29 -14.40
C GLU A 278 -7.69 5.38 -15.64
N LEU A 279 -6.67 4.53 -15.74
CA LEU A 279 -6.57 3.50 -16.78
C LEU A 279 -7.73 2.50 -16.71
N ASP A 280 -8.14 2.10 -15.50
CA ASP A 280 -9.30 1.20 -15.31
C ASP A 280 -10.63 1.79 -15.78
N LYS A 281 -10.74 3.12 -15.78
CA LYS A 281 -11.88 3.87 -16.36
C LYS A 281 -11.78 4.02 -17.89
N GLY A 282 -10.72 3.52 -18.51
CA GLY A 282 -10.44 3.65 -19.95
C GLY A 282 -9.98 5.05 -20.36
N ARG A 283 -9.45 5.86 -19.42
CA ARG A 283 -9.00 7.22 -19.70
C ARG A 283 -7.57 7.24 -20.23
N PHE A 284 -7.26 8.27 -20.99
CA PHE A 284 -5.91 8.57 -21.46
C PHE A 284 -5.07 9.12 -20.30
N VAL A 285 -3.91 8.50 -20.05
CA VAL A 285 -3.04 8.83 -18.91
C VAL A 285 -1.65 9.20 -19.39
N GLU A 286 -1.14 10.33 -18.90
CA GLU A 286 0.20 10.84 -19.19
C GLU A 286 0.98 11.11 -17.92
N LEU A 287 2.29 11.02 -18.02
CA LEU A 287 3.23 11.45 -16.99
C LEU A 287 4.13 12.55 -17.58
N GLU A 288 4.08 13.75 -17.02
CA GLU A 288 4.95 14.86 -17.39
C GLU A 288 6.10 14.99 -16.40
N LEU A 289 7.33 15.06 -16.92
CA LEU A 289 8.53 15.21 -16.10
C LEU A 289 9.07 16.64 -16.13
N ASP A 290 9.15 17.28 -14.98
CA ASP A 290 9.98 18.45 -14.77
C ASP A 290 11.36 18.00 -14.31
N LEU A 291 12.33 18.12 -15.22
CA LEU A 291 13.71 17.71 -15.00
C LEU A 291 14.51 18.73 -14.15
N LYS A 292 13.98 19.93 -13.95
CA LYS A 292 14.63 21.03 -13.22
C LYS A 292 13.63 21.78 -12.32
N PRO A 293 12.98 21.10 -11.38
CA PRO A 293 11.89 21.70 -10.57
C PRO A 293 12.34 22.85 -9.68
N ALA A 294 13.62 22.94 -9.36
CA ALA A 294 14.18 24.05 -8.57
C ALA A 294 14.35 25.37 -9.35
N LEU A 295 14.21 25.35 -10.68
CA LEU A 295 14.38 26.52 -11.53
C LEU A 295 13.03 26.96 -12.10
N THR A 296 12.74 28.28 -12.07
CA THR A 296 11.65 28.84 -12.87
C THR A 296 12.00 28.81 -14.37
N MET A 297 11.04 29.09 -15.24
CA MET A 297 11.29 29.16 -16.70
C MET A 297 12.36 30.23 -17.03
N GLU A 298 12.30 31.37 -16.39
CA GLU A 298 13.24 32.49 -16.58
C GLU A 298 14.65 32.11 -16.09
N GLN A 299 14.74 31.46 -14.94
CA GLN A 299 16.01 30.98 -14.41
C GLN A 299 16.61 29.87 -15.26
N LEU A 300 15.78 28.99 -15.83
CA LEU A 300 16.22 27.93 -16.71
C LEU A 300 16.69 28.50 -18.06
N ASP A 301 15.98 29.46 -18.67
CA ASP A 301 16.40 30.15 -19.89
C ASP A 301 17.74 30.88 -19.68
N ALA A 302 17.89 31.59 -18.55
CA ALA A 302 19.15 32.24 -18.19
C ALA A 302 20.31 31.23 -17.96
N ARG A 303 20.00 30.04 -17.45
CA ARG A 303 20.98 28.95 -17.28
C ARG A 303 21.39 28.40 -18.65
N LEU A 304 20.44 28.16 -19.56
CA LEU A 304 20.72 27.69 -20.92
C LEU A 304 21.57 28.70 -21.67
N LEU A 305 21.30 30.00 -21.56
CA LEU A 305 22.12 31.05 -22.18
C LEU A 305 23.57 30.96 -21.73
N ARG A 306 23.82 30.88 -20.43
CA ARG A 306 25.18 30.77 -19.88
C ARG A 306 25.91 29.50 -20.34
N ASP A 307 25.20 28.37 -20.39
CA ASP A 307 25.76 27.11 -20.86
C ASP A 307 26.06 27.18 -22.36
N PHE A 308 25.20 27.84 -23.15
CA PHE A 308 25.39 28.05 -24.59
C PHE A 308 26.56 29.01 -24.91
N GLU A 309 26.77 30.06 -24.14
CA GLU A 309 27.94 30.92 -24.24
C GLU A 309 29.23 30.14 -23.95
N LYS A 310 29.24 29.29 -22.93
CA LYS A 310 30.38 28.44 -22.60
C LYS A 310 30.72 27.43 -23.66
N TYR A 311 29.72 26.92 -24.39
CA TYR A 311 29.85 25.85 -25.38
C TYR A 311 29.56 26.28 -26.81
N GLN A 312 29.62 27.56 -27.13
CA GLN A 312 29.18 28.14 -28.42
C GLN A 312 29.71 27.44 -29.68
N ASN A 313 30.94 26.89 -29.64
CA ASN A 313 31.57 26.21 -30.75
C ASN A 313 31.42 24.69 -30.73
N LYS A 314 30.57 24.14 -29.83
CA LYS A 314 30.29 22.70 -29.75
C LYS A 314 28.90 22.39 -30.30
N GLU A 315 28.68 21.11 -30.59
CA GLU A 315 27.35 20.59 -30.88
C GLU A 315 26.46 20.67 -29.60
N ILE A 316 25.14 20.89 -29.78
CA ILE A 316 24.22 21.12 -28.68
C ILE A 316 24.18 19.92 -27.69
N LYS A 317 24.29 18.68 -28.18
CA LYS A 317 24.40 17.49 -27.33
C LYS A 317 25.55 17.56 -26.34
N ASN A 318 26.65 18.23 -26.70
CA ASN A 318 27.80 18.44 -25.82
C ASN A 318 27.56 19.63 -24.86
N GLY A 319 26.82 20.65 -25.30
CA GLY A 319 26.43 21.80 -24.50
C GLY A 319 25.46 21.47 -23.36
N MET A 320 24.69 20.37 -23.47
CA MET A 320 23.71 19.94 -22.48
C MET A 320 24.27 19.04 -21.36
N ARG A 321 25.55 18.62 -21.43
CA ARG A 321 26.15 17.66 -20.49
C ARG A 321 26.22 18.15 -19.04
N ASP A 322 26.32 19.46 -18.83
CA ASP A 322 26.32 20.06 -17.48
C ASP A 322 24.88 20.12 -16.90
N LEU A 323 23.88 19.91 -17.73
CA LEU A 323 22.48 20.05 -17.34
C LEU A 323 21.76 18.69 -17.22
N LEU A 324 22.08 17.71 -18.08
CA LEU A 324 21.39 16.44 -18.17
C LEU A 324 22.34 15.23 -18.14
N PRO A 325 21.89 14.08 -17.65
CA PRO A 325 22.57 12.80 -17.90
C PRO A 325 22.72 12.56 -19.40
N GLY A 326 23.90 12.09 -19.86
CA GLY A 326 24.23 11.96 -21.27
C GLY A 326 23.18 11.23 -22.11
N ARG A 327 22.62 10.12 -21.60
CA ARG A 327 21.60 9.31 -22.28
C ARG A 327 20.25 10.03 -22.46
N LEU A 328 19.93 11.01 -21.61
CA LEU A 328 18.68 11.76 -21.67
C LEU A 328 18.75 12.95 -22.64
N ILE A 329 19.95 13.33 -23.10
CA ILE A 329 20.12 14.52 -23.95
C ILE A 329 19.41 14.39 -25.28
N GLU A 330 19.63 13.30 -26.01
CA GLU A 330 19.00 13.10 -27.33
C GLU A 330 17.48 13.06 -27.25
N PRO A 331 16.84 12.28 -26.36
CA PRO A 331 15.37 12.32 -26.21
C PRO A 331 14.81 13.73 -25.90
N VAL A 332 15.51 14.52 -25.09
CA VAL A 332 15.08 15.90 -24.78
C VAL A 332 15.25 16.82 -26.00
N LEU A 333 16.34 16.67 -26.76
CA LEU A 333 16.54 17.44 -27.97
C LEU A 333 15.51 17.08 -29.04
N ASP A 334 15.21 15.81 -29.24
CA ASP A 334 14.21 15.34 -30.19
C ASP A 334 12.81 15.89 -29.84
N ALA A 335 12.43 15.86 -28.58
CA ALA A 335 11.18 16.45 -28.08
C ALA A 335 11.13 17.98 -28.29
N ALA A 336 12.29 18.64 -28.31
CA ALA A 336 12.41 20.06 -28.63
C ALA A 336 12.59 20.36 -30.15
N TYR A 337 12.55 19.34 -31.01
CA TYR A 337 12.80 19.40 -32.43
C TYR A 337 14.19 19.96 -32.80
N LEU A 338 15.20 19.66 -31.98
CA LEU A 338 16.58 20.09 -32.15
C LEU A 338 17.48 18.93 -32.56
N LYS A 339 18.21 19.06 -33.67
CA LYS A 339 19.18 18.05 -34.08
C LYS A 339 20.40 18.09 -33.15
N PRO A 340 20.85 16.91 -32.60
CA PRO A 340 21.94 16.82 -31.62
C PRO A 340 23.30 17.35 -32.10
N ASP A 341 23.57 17.34 -33.39
CA ASP A 341 24.81 17.74 -34.02
C ASP A 341 24.88 19.25 -34.39
N ARG A 342 23.80 20.00 -34.18
CA ARG A 342 23.76 21.45 -34.45
C ARG A 342 24.76 22.21 -33.56
N PRO A 343 25.49 23.18 -34.11
CA PRO A 343 26.35 24.08 -33.32
C PRO A 343 25.48 24.93 -32.35
N VAL A 344 25.91 25.05 -31.11
CA VAL A 344 25.16 25.77 -30.05
C VAL A 344 24.86 27.23 -30.42
N HIS A 345 25.82 27.93 -31.10
CA HIS A 345 25.64 29.34 -31.51
C HIS A 345 24.55 29.53 -32.58
N THR A 346 24.07 28.46 -33.22
CA THR A 346 23.00 28.54 -34.23
C THR A 346 21.61 28.38 -33.62
N ILE A 347 21.49 28.10 -32.32
CA ILE A 347 20.23 27.92 -31.64
C ILE A 347 19.57 29.28 -31.41
N THR A 348 18.38 29.45 -31.96
CA THR A 348 17.60 30.67 -31.82
C THR A 348 17.00 30.82 -30.43
N ARG A 349 16.53 32.04 -30.10
CA ARG A 349 15.81 32.30 -28.86
C ARG A 349 14.53 31.46 -28.72
N GLU A 350 13.81 31.25 -29.82
CA GLU A 350 12.57 30.46 -29.83
C GLU A 350 12.85 28.97 -29.57
N GLU A 351 13.87 28.41 -30.24
CA GLU A 351 14.31 27.03 -30.03
C GLU A 351 14.82 26.80 -28.58
N ARG A 352 15.58 27.75 -28.03
CA ARG A 352 16.02 27.68 -26.63
C ARG A 352 14.83 27.70 -25.66
N ARG A 353 13.82 28.55 -25.94
CA ARG A 353 12.60 28.58 -25.15
C ARG A 353 11.84 27.25 -25.23
N LYS A 354 11.70 26.68 -26.43
CA LYS A 354 11.10 25.35 -26.63
C LYS A 354 11.86 24.26 -25.85
N LEU A 355 13.17 24.31 -25.88
CA LEU A 355 14.01 23.40 -25.10
C LEU A 355 13.76 23.57 -23.57
N ALA A 356 13.64 24.81 -23.10
CA ALA A 356 13.30 25.07 -21.69
C ALA A 356 11.90 24.52 -21.32
N GLU A 357 10.92 24.67 -22.22
CA GLU A 357 9.57 24.09 -22.04
C GLU A 357 9.64 22.56 -21.91
N VAL A 358 10.38 21.89 -22.79
CA VAL A 358 10.56 20.42 -22.73
C VAL A 358 11.27 20.00 -21.44
N LEU A 359 12.28 20.74 -20.99
CA LEU A 359 12.97 20.47 -19.73
C LEU A 359 12.05 20.60 -18.50
N LYS A 360 11.00 21.42 -18.60
CA LYS A 360 9.99 21.60 -17.56
C LYS A 360 8.79 20.64 -17.68
N CYS A 361 8.56 20.13 -18.88
CA CYS A 361 7.41 19.28 -19.19
C CYS A 361 7.80 18.30 -20.30
N LEU A 362 8.48 17.22 -19.93
CA LEU A 362 8.81 16.12 -20.84
C LEU A 362 7.72 15.05 -20.72
N PRO A 363 6.81 14.92 -21.69
CA PRO A 363 5.68 14.02 -21.61
C PRO A 363 6.07 12.57 -21.92
N MET A 364 5.34 11.62 -21.34
CA MET A 364 5.31 10.22 -21.72
C MET A 364 3.90 9.65 -21.55
N ILE A 365 3.48 8.79 -22.48
CA ILE A 365 2.16 8.15 -22.44
C ILE A 365 2.24 6.90 -21.57
N ILE A 366 1.33 6.78 -20.63
CA ILE A 366 1.21 5.60 -19.77
C ILE A 366 0.17 4.66 -20.38
N SER A 367 0.62 3.52 -20.87
CA SER A 367 -0.23 2.51 -21.52
C SER A 367 -0.79 1.49 -20.53
N GLY A 368 -0.17 1.36 -19.33
CA GLY A 368 -0.58 0.36 -18.35
C GLY A 368 0.19 0.44 -17.05
N THR A 369 -0.12 -0.52 -16.19
CA THR A 369 0.65 -0.82 -14.99
C THR A 369 1.23 -2.22 -15.10
N ARG A 370 2.32 -2.51 -14.40
CA ARG A 370 2.71 -3.92 -14.20
C ARG A 370 1.58 -4.68 -13.49
N PRO A 371 1.51 -6.02 -13.68
CA PRO A 371 0.45 -6.84 -13.08
C PRO A 371 0.34 -6.69 -11.57
N ILE A 372 -0.87 -6.84 -11.02
CA ILE A 372 -1.14 -6.76 -9.57
C ILE A 372 -0.27 -7.72 -8.75
N ALA A 373 0.16 -8.83 -9.35
CA ALA A 373 1.07 -9.78 -8.73
C ALA A 373 2.47 -9.20 -8.43
N GLU A 374 2.88 -8.15 -9.16
CA GLU A 374 4.15 -7.45 -8.97
C GLU A 374 4.00 -6.17 -8.12
N ALA A 375 2.75 -5.77 -7.81
CA ALA A 375 2.47 -4.61 -6.99
C ALA A 375 2.91 -4.83 -5.54
N ILE A 376 3.40 -3.78 -4.88
CA ILE A 376 3.77 -3.86 -3.45
C ILE A 376 2.53 -4.02 -2.60
N VAL A 377 1.45 -3.29 -2.92
CA VAL A 377 0.17 -3.34 -2.23
C VAL A 377 -1.00 -3.40 -3.22
N THR A 378 -2.15 -3.82 -2.72
CA THR A 378 -3.44 -3.81 -3.44
C THR A 378 -4.25 -2.60 -2.99
N ALA A 379 -4.70 -1.77 -3.92
CA ALA A 379 -5.76 -0.79 -3.69
C ALA A 379 -7.11 -1.48 -3.91
N GLY A 380 -8.15 -1.10 -3.14
CA GLY A 380 -9.42 -1.82 -3.14
C GLY A 380 -9.43 -2.97 -2.12
N GLY A 381 -10.58 -3.59 -1.95
CA GLY A 381 -10.86 -4.60 -0.94
C GLY A 381 -12.25 -4.44 -0.36
N VAL A 382 -12.53 -5.00 0.80
CA VAL A 382 -13.82 -4.85 1.50
C VAL A 382 -14.09 -3.38 1.81
N ASP A 383 -15.28 -2.88 1.43
CA ASP A 383 -15.65 -1.48 1.62
C ASP A 383 -15.68 -1.13 3.12
N VAL A 384 -14.83 -0.20 3.52
CA VAL A 384 -14.70 0.24 4.93
C VAL A 384 -15.98 0.84 5.51
N LYS A 385 -16.94 1.24 4.66
CA LYS A 385 -18.25 1.75 5.11
C LYS A 385 -19.10 0.69 5.81
N GLU A 386 -18.84 -0.58 5.50
CA GLU A 386 -19.54 -1.72 6.07
C GLU A 386 -18.83 -2.34 7.27
N ILE A 387 -17.76 -1.68 7.74
CA ILE A 387 -16.96 -2.08 8.88
C ILE A 387 -17.00 -0.98 9.94
N ASP A 388 -17.06 -1.37 11.21
CA ASP A 388 -16.94 -0.42 12.31
C ASP A 388 -15.47 0.02 12.47
N PRO A 389 -15.16 1.33 12.38
CA PRO A 389 -13.78 1.82 12.42
C PRO A 389 -13.10 1.71 13.79
N LYS A 390 -13.84 1.41 14.85
CA LYS A 390 -13.32 1.25 16.21
C LYS A 390 -13.00 -0.20 16.54
N THR A 391 -13.91 -1.10 16.14
CA THR A 391 -13.84 -2.52 16.48
C THR A 391 -13.29 -3.40 15.38
N MET A 392 -13.31 -2.93 14.12
CA MET A 392 -13.06 -3.71 12.91
C MET A 392 -14.12 -4.79 12.64
N GLU A 393 -15.23 -4.79 13.36
CA GLU A 393 -16.34 -5.73 13.17
C GLU A 393 -17.15 -5.37 11.91
N SER A 394 -17.62 -6.37 11.22
CA SER A 394 -18.59 -6.26 10.14
C SER A 394 -19.89 -5.66 10.67
N LYS A 395 -20.49 -4.74 9.91
CA LYS A 395 -21.85 -4.24 10.17
C LYS A 395 -22.94 -5.14 9.61
N LEU A 396 -22.57 -6.19 8.86
CA LEU A 396 -23.50 -7.12 8.22
C LEU A 396 -23.57 -8.47 8.90
N VAL A 397 -22.42 -8.96 9.43
CA VAL A 397 -22.30 -10.28 10.04
C VAL A 397 -21.68 -10.12 11.43
N LYS A 398 -22.40 -10.47 12.46
CA LYS A 398 -21.96 -10.40 13.87
C LYS A 398 -20.78 -11.34 14.11
N GLY A 399 -19.79 -10.91 14.92
CA GLY A 399 -18.61 -11.72 15.25
C GLY A 399 -17.64 -11.93 14.10
N LEU A 400 -17.85 -11.27 12.95
CA LEU A 400 -16.92 -11.26 11.83
C LEU A 400 -16.11 -9.96 11.82
N TYR A 401 -14.80 -10.06 11.82
CA TYR A 401 -13.87 -8.93 11.81
C TYR A 401 -12.99 -8.97 10.58
N PHE A 402 -12.56 -7.78 10.11
CA PHE A 402 -11.62 -7.66 9.01
C PHE A 402 -10.44 -6.78 9.42
N ALA A 403 -9.21 -7.16 9.02
CA ALA A 403 -8.02 -6.37 9.32
C ALA A 403 -6.99 -6.41 8.19
N GLY A 404 -6.19 -5.36 8.09
CA GLY A 404 -5.12 -5.23 7.11
C GLY A 404 -5.62 -4.99 5.69
N GLU A 405 -4.81 -5.37 4.71
CA GLU A 405 -5.01 -5.14 3.27
C GLU A 405 -6.21 -5.94 2.66
N THR A 406 -6.94 -6.69 3.48
CA THR A 406 -8.24 -7.28 3.10
C THR A 406 -9.30 -6.19 2.93
N LEU A 407 -9.19 -5.11 3.70
CA LEU A 407 -9.99 -3.90 3.58
C LEU A 407 -9.49 -2.99 2.46
N ASP A 408 -10.34 -2.11 1.95
CA ASP A 408 -9.95 -1.03 1.02
C ASP A 408 -9.10 0.03 1.74
N ILE A 409 -7.92 -0.38 2.18
CA ILE A 409 -6.91 0.42 2.87
C ILE A 409 -5.56 0.14 2.26
N ASP A 410 -4.98 1.15 1.62
CA ASP A 410 -3.63 1.11 1.07
C ASP A 410 -2.89 2.43 1.32
N GLY A 411 -1.63 2.34 1.66
CA GLY A 411 -0.76 3.48 1.98
C GLY A 411 0.43 3.59 1.03
N TYR A 412 1.03 4.77 0.98
CA TYR A 412 2.29 5.00 0.28
C TYR A 412 3.43 4.17 0.88
N THR A 413 4.58 4.18 0.19
CA THR A 413 5.82 3.61 0.75
C THR A 413 6.26 4.42 1.97
N GLY A 414 6.81 3.75 3.00
CA GLY A 414 7.31 4.48 4.17
C GLY A 414 6.99 3.85 5.53
N GLY A 415 6.40 2.66 5.58
CA GLY A 415 5.98 1.97 6.81
C GLY A 415 4.49 2.10 7.11
N TYR A 416 3.76 2.88 6.32
CA TYR A 416 2.35 3.19 6.55
C TYR A 416 1.43 1.96 6.46
N ASN A 417 1.69 1.06 5.49
CA ASN A 417 0.89 -0.17 5.31
C ASN A 417 1.03 -1.15 6.47
N LEU A 418 2.25 -1.33 7.01
CA LEU A 418 2.46 -2.18 8.17
C LEU A 418 1.88 -1.53 9.43
N GLN A 419 2.03 -0.21 9.62
CA GLN A 419 1.37 0.51 10.69
C GLN A 419 -0.15 0.31 10.68
N ALA A 420 -0.79 0.51 9.52
CA ALA A 420 -2.22 0.30 9.35
C ALA A 420 -2.62 -1.15 9.69
N ALA A 421 -1.84 -2.13 9.22
CA ALA A 421 -2.08 -3.54 9.49
C ALA A 421 -1.98 -3.86 11.00
N PHE A 422 -0.97 -3.34 11.70
CA PHE A 422 -0.82 -3.54 13.15
C PHE A 422 -1.94 -2.86 13.94
N SER A 423 -2.28 -1.61 13.61
CA SER A 423 -3.35 -0.88 14.31
C SER A 423 -4.72 -1.55 14.14
N MET A 424 -5.06 -1.95 12.90
CA MET A 424 -6.31 -2.67 12.62
C MET A 424 -6.32 -4.06 13.27
N GLY A 425 -5.19 -4.78 13.21
CA GLY A 425 -5.05 -6.08 13.87
C GLY A 425 -5.23 -5.97 15.37
N ALA A 426 -4.62 -4.97 16.00
CA ALA A 426 -4.79 -4.72 17.44
C ALA A 426 -6.24 -4.41 17.82
N ALA A 427 -6.92 -3.57 17.02
CA ALA A 427 -8.33 -3.28 17.23
C ALA A 427 -9.19 -4.53 17.08
N ALA A 428 -9.06 -5.28 15.97
CA ALA A 428 -9.82 -6.51 15.76
C ALA A 428 -9.59 -7.53 16.88
N GLY A 429 -8.33 -7.74 17.30
CA GLY A 429 -8.01 -8.67 18.40
C GLY A 429 -8.63 -8.26 19.73
N ASN A 430 -8.53 -6.98 20.09
CA ASN A 430 -9.10 -6.47 21.34
C ASN A 430 -10.65 -6.59 21.40
N TRP A 431 -11.32 -6.31 20.28
CA TRP A 431 -12.79 -6.30 20.22
C TRP A 431 -13.41 -7.66 19.87
N SER A 432 -12.61 -8.64 19.44
CA SER A 432 -13.11 -9.99 19.13
C SER A 432 -13.36 -10.84 20.39
N VAL A 433 -12.90 -10.40 21.54
CA VAL A 433 -13.12 -11.02 22.84
C VAL A 433 -14.31 -10.34 23.52
N TRP A 434 -15.29 -11.13 23.90
CA TRP A 434 -16.51 -10.65 24.54
C TRP A 434 -16.20 -10.48 26.03
N ASN A 435 -15.93 -9.27 26.46
CA ASN A 435 -15.93 -8.96 27.89
C ASN A 435 -17.38 -8.97 28.38
N ASN A 436 -17.76 -9.99 29.13
CA ASN A 436 -19.00 -10.02 29.90
C ASN A 436 -19.05 -8.91 30.94
#